data_8f9a1f8bbadc4af91b74a91a1167aaaf
#
_entry.id   8f9a1f8bbadc4af91b74a91a1167aaaf
#
_cell.length_a   1.000
_cell.length_b   1.000
_cell.length_c   1.000
_cell.angle_alpha   90.00
_cell.angle_beta   90.00
_cell.angle_gamma   90.00
#
_symmetry.space_group_name_H-M   'P 1'
#
loop_
_entity.id
_entity.type
_entity.pdbx_description
1 polymer ?
#
loop_
_entity_poly.entity_id
_entity_poly.type
_entity_poly.pdbx_seq_one_letter_code
_entity_poly.pdbx_strand_id
1 'polypeptide(L)'
;WDQQQTPVSLTRYAIEEAYEVEAAIRVGDIDEIRNELGDLLLQVVFQSQMFSEQGAFNFQDVVEAISEKLIRRHPHVFQADQYQNLTPEQVSELWKQIKN
;
A
#
# COMPACT_ATOMS: atom_id res chain seq x y z
N TRP A 1 -3.17 22.47 5.88
CA TRP A 1 -3.39 21.31 6.74
C TRP A 1 -4.34 21.65 7.88
N ASP A 2 -5.36 20.85 8.06
CA ASP A 2 -6.35 21.07 9.11
C ASP A 2 -5.81 20.57 10.45
N GLN A 3 -5.53 21.49 11.37
CA GLN A 3 -4.95 21.15 12.66
C GLN A 3 -5.94 20.42 13.59
N GLN A 4 -7.22 20.40 13.24
CA GLN A 4 -8.21 19.67 14.02
C GLN A 4 -8.26 18.18 13.71
N GLN A 5 -7.64 17.77 12.60
CA GLN A 5 -7.58 16.37 12.22
C GLN A 5 -6.53 15.63 13.04
N THR A 6 -6.84 14.38 13.35
CA THR A 6 -5.92 13.48 14.05
C THR A 6 -5.75 12.21 13.23
N PRO A 7 -4.72 11.41 13.51
CA PRO A 7 -4.61 10.11 12.84
C PRO A 7 -5.88 9.29 12.96
N VAL A 8 -6.51 9.28 14.14
CA VAL A 8 -7.75 8.53 14.36
C VAL A 8 -8.88 9.09 13.51
N SER A 9 -9.02 10.42 13.46
CA SER A 9 -10.14 11.03 12.71
C SER A 9 -10.04 10.78 11.21
N LEU A 10 -8.84 10.56 10.69
CA LEU A 10 -8.63 10.32 9.26
C LEU A 10 -8.73 8.85 8.86
N THR A 11 -8.80 7.91 9.82
CA THR A 11 -8.85 6.49 9.46
C THR A 11 -10.05 6.15 8.60
N ARG A 12 -11.20 6.76 8.86
CA ARG A 12 -12.42 6.48 8.11
C ARG A 12 -12.27 6.85 6.63
N TYR A 13 -11.49 7.87 6.32
CA TYR A 13 -11.26 8.26 4.93
C TYR A 13 -10.42 7.23 4.19
N ALA A 14 -9.44 6.63 4.88
CA ALA A 14 -8.66 5.55 4.30
C ALA A 14 -9.54 4.34 3.99
N ILE A 15 -10.46 4.01 4.89
CA ILE A 15 -11.40 2.91 4.69
C ILE A 15 -12.34 3.21 3.52
N GLU A 16 -12.88 4.43 3.47
CA GLU A 16 -13.75 4.85 2.36
C GLU A 16 -13.02 4.77 1.03
N GLU A 17 -11.77 5.23 0.97
CA GLU A 17 -10.98 5.18 -0.26
C GLU A 17 -10.67 3.74 -0.68
N ALA A 18 -10.48 2.84 0.26
CA ALA A 18 -10.30 1.43 -0.07
C ALA A 18 -11.56 0.87 -0.75
N TYR A 19 -12.74 1.23 -0.28
CA TYR A 19 -13.99 0.84 -0.93
C TYR A 19 -14.14 1.48 -2.31
N GLU A 20 -13.69 2.73 -2.47
CA GLU A 20 -13.73 3.39 -3.77
C GLU A 20 -12.82 2.69 -4.78
N VAL A 21 -11.65 2.23 -4.33
CA VAL A 21 -10.75 1.45 -5.17
C VAL A 21 -11.44 0.16 -5.61
N GLU A 22 -12.08 -0.53 -4.66
CA GLU A 22 -12.80 -1.77 -4.99
C GLU A 22 -13.89 -1.51 -6.04
N ALA A 23 -14.68 -0.46 -5.82
CA ALA A 23 -15.76 -0.13 -6.76
C ALA A 23 -15.21 0.18 -8.15
N ALA A 24 -14.13 0.95 -8.23
CA ALA A 24 -13.52 1.31 -9.50
C ALA A 24 -13.00 0.08 -10.25
N ILE A 25 -12.39 -0.85 -9.53
CA ILE A 25 -11.88 -2.08 -10.12
C ILE A 25 -13.02 -2.95 -10.65
N ARG A 26 -14.13 -3.02 -9.92
CA ARG A 26 -15.30 -3.80 -10.36
C ARG A 26 -15.91 -3.23 -11.64
N VAL A 27 -15.93 -1.91 -11.77
CA VAL A 27 -16.40 -1.25 -13.00
C VAL A 27 -15.42 -1.46 -14.14
N GLY A 28 -14.12 -1.43 -13.83
CA GLY A 28 -13.08 -1.70 -14.82
C GLY A 28 -12.59 -0.49 -15.61
N ASP A 29 -12.93 0.71 -15.17
CA ASP A 29 -12.45 1.93 -15.82
C ASP A 29 -11.02 2.21 -15.33
N ILE A 30 -10.06 2.06 -16.23
CA ILE A 30 -8.64 2.16 -15.92
C ILE A 30 -8.27 3.54 -15.37
N ASP A 31 -8.80 4.60 -15.95
CA ASP A 31 -8.50 5.95 -15.49
C ASP A 31 -9.01 6.18 -14.08
N GLU A 32 -10.22 5.69 -13.79
CA GLU A 32 -10.81 5.82 -12.47
C GLU A 32 -10.04 4.99 -11.44
N ILE A 33 -9.61 3.79 -11.81
CA ILE A 33 -8.81 2.93 -10.92
C ILE A 33 -7.53 3.66 -10.53
N ARG A 34 -6.85 4.27 -11.50
CA ARG A 34 -5.61 5.01 -11.23
C ARG A 34 -5.88 6.17 -10.27
N ASN A 35 -6.96 6.90 -10.48
CA ASN A 35 -7.31 8.05 -9.65
C ASN A 35 -7.62 7.61 -8.21
N GLU A 36 -8.38 6.54 -8.06
CA GLU A 36 -8.75 6.06 -6.72
C GLU A 36 -7.56 5.47 -5.98
N LEU A 37 -6.64 4.82 -6.69
CA LEU A 37 -5.41 4.35 -6.06
C LEU A 37 -4.56 5.52 -5.59
N GLY A 38 -4.52 6.61 -6.35
CA GLY A 38 -3.83 7.82 -5.94
C GLY A 38 -4.46 8.42 -4.68
N ASP A 39 -5.78 8.45 -4.61
CA ASP A 39 -6.49 8.95 -3.44
C ASP A 39 -6.22 8.10 -2.21
N LEU A 40 -6.12 6.78 -2.38
CA LEU A 40 -5.77 5.90 -1.27
C LEU A 40 -4.33 6.16 -0.80
N LEU A 41 -3.41 6.33 -1.74
CA LEU A 41 -2.03 6.67 -1.40
C LEU A 41 -1.96 8.00 -0.64
N LEU A 42 -2.80 8.97 -1.03
CA LEU A 42 -2.86 10.26 -0.34
C LEU A 42 -3.19 10.09 1.14
N GLN A 43 -4.05 9.14 1.49
CA GLN A 43 -4.37 8.87 2.89
C GLN A 43 -3.13 8.39 3.66
N VAL A 44 -2.28 7.61 3.01
CA VAL A 44 -1.02 7.19 3.62
C VAL A 44 -0.10 8.39 3.85
N VAL A 45 -0.04 9.31 2.88
CA VAL A 45 0.76 10.52 2.99
C VAL A 45 0.27 11.39 4.16
N PHE A 46 -1.04 11.57 4.28
CA PHE A 46 -1.62 12.36 5.36
C PHE A 46 -1.30 11.77 6.73
N GLN A 47 -1.46 10.46 6.90
CA GLN A 47 -1.13 9.79 8.15
C GLN A 47 0.35 9.96 8.48
N SER A 48 1.20 9.78 7.49
CA SER A 48 2.65 9.91 7.69
C SER A 48 3.03 11.33 8.10
N GLN A 49 2.37 12.33 7.51
CA GLN A 49 2.62 13.72 7.85
C GLN A 49 2.27 14.01 9.30
N MET A 50 1.14 13.48 9.77
CA MET A 50 0.74 13.67 11.16
C MET A 50 1.73 13.06 12.13
N PHE A 51 2.22 11.86 11.84
CA PHE A 51 3.21 11.22 12.70
C PHE A 51 4.58 11.88 12.61
N SER A 52 4.90 12.45 11.45
CA SER A 52 6.12 13.23 11.29
C SER A 52 6.08 14.48 12.17
N GLU A 53 4.94 15.13 12.25
CA GLU A 53 4.75 16.31 13.10
C GLU A 53 4.89 15.97 14.59
N GLN A 54 4.60 14.73 14.96
CA GLN A 54 4.80 14.25 16.33
C GLN A 54 6.23 13.78 16.60
N GLY A 55 7.09 13.80 15.58
CA GLY A 55 8.45 13.32 15.71
C GLY A 55 8.60 11.81 15.72
N ALA A 56 7.57 11.07 15.29
CA ALA A 56 7.57 9.60 15.33
C ALA A 56 8.25 8.97 14.12
N PHE A 57 7.77 9.28 12.92
CA PHE A 57 8.34 8.79 11.67
C PHE A 57 7.80 9.65 10.53
N ASN A 58 8.39 9.52 9.34
CA ASN A 58 7.93 10.26 8.17
C ASN A 58 7.54 9.29 7.05
N PHE A 59 7.10 9.84 5.92
CA PHE A 59 6.68 9.03 4.78
C PHE A 59 7.82 8.17 4.24
N GLN A 60 9.06 8.68 4.25
CA GLN A 60 10.22 7.90 3.81
C GLN A 60 10.38 6.63 4.64
N ASP A 61 10.15 6.73 5.94
CA ASP A 61 10.23 5.56 6.83
C ASP A 61 9.17 4.52 6.48
N VAL A 62 7.96 4.97 6.11
CA VAL A 62 6.89 4.06 5.67
C VAL A 62 7.30 3.34 4.39
N VAL A 63 7.87 4.08 3.42
CA VAL A 63 8.34 3.50 2.16
C VAL A 63 9.43 2.47 2.42
N GLU A 64 10.37 2.78 3.30
CA GLU A 64 11.45 1.86 3.64
C GLU A 64 10.91 0.59 4.31
N ALA A 65 9.93 0.73 5.18
CA ALA A 65 9.33 -0.41 5.86
C ALA A 65 8.68 -1.38 4.88
N ILE A 66 7.90 -0.86 3.92
CA ILE A 66 7.24 -1.73 2.94
C ILE A 66 8.25 -2.29 1.94
N SER A 67 9.27 -1.51 1.58
CA SER A 67 10.30 -1.98 0.65
C SER A 67 11.05 -3.18 1.23
N GLU A 68 11.41 -3.10 2.50
CA GLU A 68 12.08 -4.21 3.17
C GLU A 68 11.20 -5.46 3.21
N LYS A 69 9.91 -5.29 3.54
CA LYS A 69 9.00 -6.42 3.56
C LYS A 69 8.82 -7.04 2.19
N LEU A 70 8.75 -6.21 1.14
CA LEU A 70 8.60 -6.72 -0.23
C LEU A 70 9.81 -7.54 -0.64
N ILE A 71 11.00 -7.06 -0.36
CA ILE A 71 12.23 -7.79 -0.69
C ILE A 71 12.27 -9.13 0.05
N ARG A 72 11.90 -9.13 1.33
CA ARG A 72 11.95 -10.33 2.16
C ARG A 72 10.84 -11.32 1.80
N ARG A 73 9.62 -10.82 1.51
CA ARG A 73 8.43 -11.66 1.33
C ARG A 73 8.11 -11.96 -0.13
N HIS A 74 8.75 -11.26 -1.07
CA HIS A 74 8.50 -11.45 -2.51
C HIS A 74 9.80 -11.53 -3.28
N PRO A 75 10.66 -12.50 -2.94
CA PRO A 75 11.95 -12.60 -3.65
C PRO A 75 11.76 -12.83 -5.16
N HIS A 76 10.64 -13.42 -5.56
CA HIS A 76 10.34 -13.63 -6.99
C HIS A 76 10.20 -12.30 -7.76
N VAL A 77 9.90 -11.19 -7.08
CA VAL A 77 9.79 -9.88 -7.72
C VAL A 77 11.16 -9.23 -7.87
N PHE A 78 12.02 -9.37 -6.86
CA PHE A 78 13.30 -8.67 -6.79
C PHE A 78 14.48 -9.54 -7.20
N GLN A 79 14.26 -10.85 -7.37
CA GLN A 79 15.24 -11.80 -7.85
C GLN A 79 14.68 -12.47 -9.11
N ALA A 80 14.29 -11.66 -10.07
CA ALA A 80 13.54 -12.08 -11.24
C ALA A 80 14.24 -13.21 -12.03
N ASP A 81 15.57 -13.20 -12.07
CA ASP A 81 16.33 -14.22 -12.80
C ASP A 81 16.07 -15.62 -12.25
N GLN A 82 15.74 -15.73 -10.96
CA GLN A 82 15.49 -17.02 -10.33
C GLN A 82 14.02 -17.42 -10.40
N TYR A 83 13.09 -16.44 -10.49
CA TYR A 83 11.67 -16.69 -10.32
C TYR A 83 10.81 -16.24 -11.49
N GLN A 84 11.42 -15.85 -12.61
CA GLN A 84 10.68 -15.19 -13.69
C GLN A 84 9.63 -16.06 -14.39
N ASN A 85 9.72 -17.38 -14.27
CA ASN A 85 8.79 -18.29 -14.92
C ASN A 85 7.76 -18.92 -14.00
N LEU A 86 7.52 -18.29 -12.86
CA LEU A 86 6.54 -18.81 -11.90
C LEU A 86 5.11 -18.58 -12.41
N THR A 87 4.27 -19.60 -12.24
CA THR A 87 2.84 -19.45 -12.49
C THR A 87 2.19 -18.68 -11.34
N PRO A 88 0.98 -18.12 -11.55
CA PRO A 88 0.26 -17.47 -10.45
C PRO A 88 0.09 -18.36 -9.22
N GLU A 89 -0.14 -19.65 -9.43
CA GLU A 89 -0.29 -20.60 -8.32
C GLU A 89 1.01 -20.77 -7.55
N GLN A 90 2.13 -20.80 -8.24
CA GLN A 90 3.45 -20.92 -7.61
C GLN A 90 3.78 -19.65 -6.82
N VAL A 91 3.46 -18.48 -7.35
CA VAL A 91 3.66 -17.22 -6.66
C VAL A 91 2.81 -17.18 -5.38
N SER A 92 1.55 -17.59 -5.48
CA SER A 92 0.64 -17.64 -4.33
C SER A 92 1.17 -18.56 -3.24
N GLU A 93 1.67 -19.73 -3.63
CA GLU A 93 2.23 -20.69 -2.67
C GLU A 93 3.48 -20.16 -1.99
N LEU A 94 4.36 -19.52 -2.76
CA LEU A 94 5.57 -18.90 -2.23
C LEU A 94 5.21 -17.81 -1.21
N TRP A 95 4.22 -16.99 -1.55
CA TRP A 95 3.74 -15.94 -0.67
C TRP A 95 3.25 -16.49 0.67
N LYS A 96 2.49 -17.58 0.63
CA LYS A 96 1.99 -18.22 1.87
C LYS A 96 3.13 -18.70 2.74
N GLN A 97 4.15 -19.30 2.13
CA GLN A 97 5.31 -19.80 2.87
C GLN A 97 6.09 -18.67 3.54
N ILE A 98 6.30 -17.59 2.84
CA ILE A 98 7.08 -16.47 3.34
C ILE A 98 6.31 -15.69 4.41
N LYS A 99 5.01 -15.56 4.24
CA LYS A 99 4.16 -14.81 5.16
C LYS A 99 4.11 -15.46 6.54
N ASN A 100 4.14 -16.76 6.57
CA ASN A 100 4.11 -17.52 7.82
C ASN A 100 5.50 -17.66 8.41
#